data_a21df39ba2997550aaf010384bfac12e
#
_entry.id   a21df39ba2997550aaf010384bfac12e
#
_cell.length_a   1.000
_cell.length_b   1.000
_cell.length_c   1.000
_cell.angle_alpha   90.00
_cell.angle_beta   90.00
_cell.angle_gamma   90.00
#
_symmetry.space_group_name_H-M   'P 1'
#
loop_
_entity.id
_entity.type
_entity.pdbx_description
1 polymer ?
#
loop_
_entity_poly.entity_id
_entity_poly.type
_entity_poly.pdbx_seq_one_letter_code
_entity_poly.pdbx_strand_id
1 'polypeptide(L)'
;MRYAFSLVSRLVLSHAPSHFDSMPDTATLLIHCPDRPGLVHDVTGFIFSHRGNIIDLQQHIDPDQDAFFMRLEWSLENFTLEKEEILSRLQPMARRHEMQMRLHFASQRKRIALFVTKENHCLYDLLARHEAGDLPVDIPLIVANHDTLRPAAERFGIPFHHFPITKENKLEQEAAQIELLKKERIDTVVLARYMQIISPAMIAAFPNQILNIHHSFLPAFVGAKPYHQAHARGVKIIGATSHYVTADLDEGPIIHQDVMRVSHEDTVQDLVRLGRDLEKTVLAKALWWHARDQVLVFRNKTVVFD
;
A
#
# COMPACT_ATOMS: atom_id res chain seq x y z
N MET A 1 -52.26 -33.46 1.10
CA MET A 1 -52.23 -32.87 -0.26
C MET A 1 -51.90 -31.38 -0.18
N ARG A 2 -50.94 -30.95 -0.91
CA ARG A 2 -50.37 -29.60 -1.24
C ARG A 2 -49.11 -29.20 -0.48
N TYR A 3 -48.03 -29.41 -1.21
CA TYR A 3 -46.70 -28.85 -0.99
C TYR A 3 -46.71 -27.35 -1.29
N ALA A 4 -46.08 -26.54 -0.43
CA ALA A 4 -45.73 -25.17 -0.73
C ALA A 4 -44.20 -25.09 -0.75
N PHE A 5 -43.65 -24.98 -1.96
CA PHE A 5 -42.24 -24.63 -2.21
C PHE A 5 -42.03 -23.14 -1.89
N SER A 6 -41.19 -22.85 -0.92
CA SER A 6 -40.70 -21.48 -0.69
C SER A 6 -39.47 -21.25 -1.55
N LEU A 7 -39.62 -20.41 -2.59
CA LEU A 7 -38.52 -19.82 -3.35
C LEU A 7 -37.79 -18.82 -2.46
N VAL A 8 -36.59 -19.20 -2.03
CA VAL A 8 -35.62 -18.22 -1.49
C VAL A 8 -34.97 -17.50 -2.67
N SER A 9 -35.51 -16.32 -2.97
CA SER A 9 -34.88 -15.40 -3.92
C SER A 9 -33.53 -14.94 -3.36
N ARG A 10 -32.43 -15.36 -4.01
CA ARG A 10 -31.10 -14.73 -3.82
C ARG A 10 -31.21 -13.27 -4.26
N LEU A 11 -31.25 -12.37 -3.29
CA LEU A 11 -30.96 -10.97 -3.55
C LEU A 11 -29.48 -10.89 -3.99
N VAL A 12 -29.26 -10.72 -5.28
CA VAL A 12 -27.99 -10.23 -5.81
C VAL A 12 -27.98 -8.75 -5.43
N LEU A 13 -27.24 -8.42 -4.38
CA LEU A 13 -26.90 -7.04 -4.06
C LEU A 13 -26.07 -6.53 -5.25
N SER A 14 -26.73 -5.79 -6.15
CA SER A 14 -26.03 -4.98 -7.14
C SER A 14 -25.24 -3.93 -6.36
N HIS A 15 -23.92 -4.05 -6.37
CA HIS A 15 -23.04 -2.98 -5.88
C HIS A 15 -23.38 -1.72 -6.69
N ALA A 16 -23.71 -0.63 -6.01
CA ALA A 16 -23.76 0.66 -6.66
C ALA A 16 -22.37 0.92 -7.27
N PRO A 17 -22.27 1.48 -8.49
CA PRO A 17 -20.98 1.77 -9.09
C PRO A 17 -20.18 2.67 -8.15
N SER A 18 -18.96 2.27 -7.81
CA SER A 18 -18.05 3.07 -7.00
C SER A 18 -17.71 4.35 -7.75
N HIS A 19 -17.43 5.43 -7.04
CA HIS A 19 -17.06 6.73 -7.63
C HIS A 19 -15.86 6.60 -8.61
N PHE A 20 -15.09 5.52 -8.52
CA PHE A 20 -13.96 5.18 -9.37
C PHE A 20 -14.34 4.51 -10.70
N ASP A 21 -15.53 3.91 -10.82
CA ASP A 21 -15.96 3.22 -12.06
C ASP A 21 -16.28 4.18 -13.21
N SER A 22 -16.33 5.49 -12.94
CA SER A 22 -16.56 6.55 -13.93
C SER A 22 -15.30 7.35 -14.29
N MET A 23 -14.14 7.01 -13.72
CA MET A 23 -12.89 7.72 -14.06
C MET A 23 -12.42 7.34 -15.47
N PRO A 24 -11.89 8.32 -16.25
CA PRO A 24 -11.30 8.02 -17.55
C PRO A 24 -10.13 7.04 -17.36
N ASP A 25 -9.95 6.12 -18.30
CA ASP A 25 -8.82 5.19 -18.29
C ASP A 25 -7.52 5.99 -18.49
N THR A 26 -6.64 5.93 -17.49
CA THR A 26 -5.36 6.65 -17.49
C THR A 26 -4.21 5.70 -17.36
N ALA A 27 -3.04 6.14 -17.82
CA ALA A 27 -1.77 5.50 -17.56
C ALA A 27 -0.90 6.39 -16.68
N THR A 28 -0.20 5.79 -15.73
CA THR A 28 0.76 6.44 -14.85
C THR A 28 2.15 5.86 -15.09
N LEU A 29 3.12 6.70 -15.40
CA LEU A 29 4.52 6.35 -15.58
C LEU A 29 5.35 6.93 -14.44
N LEU A 30 6.01 6.05 -13.69
CA LEU A 30 7.02 6.40 -12.70
C LEU A 30 8.41 6.20 -13.29
N ILE A 31 9.26 7.21 -13.18
CA ILE A 31 10.62 7.22 -13.74
C ILE A 31 11.61 7.62 -12.65
N HIS A 32 12.76 6.96 -12.63
CA HIS A 32 13.97 7.53 -12.03
C HIS A 32 15.20 7.23 -12.91
N CYS A 33 16.13 8.18 -12.94
CA CYS A 33 17.38 8.08 -13.69
C CYS A 33 18.40 9.10 -13.16
N PRO A 34 19.68 9.09 -13.63
CA PRO A 34 20.60 10.21 -13.43
C PRO A 34 20.01 11.52 -13.99
N ASP A 35 20.21 12.64 -13.27
CA ASP A 35 19.69 13.92 -13.73
C ASP A 35 20.47 14.45 -14.93
N ARG A 36 19.74 14.97 -15.92
CA ARG A 36 20.32 15.61 -17.11
C ARG A 36 19.31 16.48 -17.85
N PRO A 37 19.75 17.49 -18.62
CA PRO A 37 18.86 18.30 -19.43
C PRO A 37 18.07 17.49 -20.46
N GLY A 38 16.80 17.84 -20.67
CA GLY A 38 15.97 17.28 -21.73
C GLY A 38 15.06 16.12 -21.31
N LEU A 39 15.20 15.56 -20.11
CA LEU A 39 14.40 14.42 -19.65
C LEU A 39 12.89 14.65 -19.75
N VAL A 40 12.41 15.78 -19.21
CA VAL A 40 10.99 16.15 -19.26
C VAL A 40 10.52 16.33 -20.69
N HIS A 41 11.33 17.03 -21.54
CA HIS A 41 11.00 17.24 -22.93
C HIS A 41 10.82 15.93 -23.68
N ASP A 42 11.76 15.00 -23.54
CA ASP A 42 11.72 13.73 -24.26
C ASP A 42 10.52 12.89 -23.83
N VAL A 43 10.24 12.79 -22.52
CA VAL A 43 9.09 12.04 -22.00
C VAL A 43 7.75 12.66 -22.43
N THR A 44 7.58 13.97 -22.24
CA THR A 44 6.34 14.66 -22.63
C THR A 44 6.15 14.70 -24.15
N GLY A 45 7.25 14.84 -24.90
CA GLY A 45 7.26 14.76 -26.37
C GLY A 45 6.80 13.39 -26.89
N PHE A 46 7.19 12.32 -26.21
CA PHE A 46 6.68 10.97 -26.53
C PHE A 46 5.16 10.89 -26.34
N ILE A 47 4.64 11.35 -25.19
CA ILE A 47 3.20 11.35 -24.92
C ILE A 47 2.45 12.19 -25.95
N PHE A 48 2.96 13.41 -26.25
CA PHE A 48 2.37 14.31 -27.24
C PHE A 48 2.34 13.71 -28.64
N SER A 49 3.45 13.06 -29.09
CA SER A 49 3.53 12.44 -30.41
C SER A 49 2.54 11.31 -30.63
N HIS A 50 2.06 10.70 -29.54
CA HIS A 50 1.02 9.65 -29.54
C HIS A 50 -0.37 10.18 -29.13
N ARG A 51 -0.60 11.50 -29.19
CA ARG A 51 -1.87 12.17 -28.86
C ARG A 51 -2.34 11.98 -27.42
N GLY A 52 -1.42 11.71 -26.49
CA GLY A 52 -1.74 11.63 -25.06
C GLY A 52 -1.99 13.02 -24.48
N ASN A 53 -3.05 13.15 -23.68
CA ASN A 53 -3.32 14.33 -22.88
C ASN A 53 -2.81 14.13 -21.46
N ILE A 54 -1.76 14.89 -21.07
CA ILE A 54 -1.18 14.83 -19.72
C ILE A 54 -2.16 15.43 -18.73
N ILE A 55 -2.51 14.68 -17.68
CA ILE A 55 -3.42 15.07 -16.61
C ILE A 55 -2.65 15.61 -15.41
N ASP A 56 -1.55 14.92 -15.05
CA ASP A 56 -0.69 15.30 -13.91
C ASP A 56 0.76 15.00 -14.26
N LEU A 57 1.65 15.91 -13.84
CA LEU A 57 3.08 15.73 -13.97
C LEU A 57 3.77 16.32 -12.76
N GLN A 58 4.46 15.48 -12.03
CA GLN A 58 5.29 15.89 -10.91
C GLN A 58 6.71 15.38 -11.12
N GLN A 59 7.69 16.21 -10.74
CA GLN A 59 9.10 15.85 -10.79
C GLN A 59 9.84 16.30 -9.55
N HIS A 60 10.93 15.63 -9.25
CA HIS A 60 11.85 15.98 -8.18
C HIS A 60 13.28 15.65 -8.61
N ILE A 61 14.24 16.49 -8.19
CA ILE A 61 15.67 16.23 -8.35
C ILE A 61 16.29 16.14 -6.96
N ASP A 62 17.00 15.07 -6.69
CA ASP A 62 17.86 14.92 -5.52
C ASP A 62 19.30 15.24 -5.96
N PRO A 63 19.83 16.45 -5.68
CA PRO A 63 21.15 16.84 -6.14
C PRO A 63 22.29 16.09 -5.44
N ASP A 64 22.05 15.59 -4.22
CA ASP A 64 23.06 14.83 -3.47
C ASP A 64 23.26 13.41 -4.06
N GLN A 65 22.24 12.89 -4.74
CA GLN A 65 22.26 11.56 -5.35
C GLN A 65 22.40 11.62 -6.88
N ASP A 66 22.46 12.82 -7.47
CA ASP A 66 22.40 13.04 -8.91
C ASP A 66 21.25 12.27 -9.56
N ALA A 67 20.07 12.35 -8.96
CA ALA A 67 18.93 11.54 -9.32
C ALA A 67 17.70 12.39 -9.66
N PHE A 68 17.11 12.09 -10.81
CA PHE A 68 15.84 12.63 -11.29
C PHE A 68 14.72 11.65 -11.05
N PHE A 69 13.57 12.16 -10.61
CA PHE A 69 12.34 11.41 -10.37
C PHE A 69 11.17 12.09 -11.05
N MET A 70 10.29 11.31 -11.67
CA MET A 70 9.09 11.82 -12.31
C MET A 70 7.92 10.86 -12.12
N ARG A 71 6.75 11.41 -11.84
CA ARG A 71 5.46 10.79 -12.03
C ARG A 71 4.72 11.55 -13.11
N LEU A 72 4.22 10.86 -14.12
CA LEU A 72 3.44 11.42 -15.19
C LEU A 72 2.19 10.58 -15.41
N GLU A 73 1.02 11.22 -15.42
CA GLU A 73 -0.27 10.59 -15.66
C GLU A 73 -0.92 11.23 -16.89
N TRP A 74 -1.42 10.40 -17.81
CA TRP A 74 -2.11 10.86 -19.01
C TRP A 74 -3.36 10.04 -19.32
N SER A 75 -4.31 10.65 -20.03
CA SER A 75 -5.50 9.98 -20.55
C SER A 75 -5.13 9.03 -21.70
N LEU A 76 -5.71 7.84 -21.66
CA LEU A 76 -5.65 6.89 -22.77
C LEU A 76 -6.73 7.17 -23.85
N GLU A 77 -7.62 8.11 -23.60
CA GLU A 77 -8.59 8.55 -24.59
C GLU A 77 -7.86 9.17 -25.80
N ASN A 78 -8.09 8.60 -26.98
CA ASN A 78 -7.40 8.97 -28.24
C ASN A 78 -5.88 8.75 -28.26
N PHE A 79 -5.31 8.08 -27.28
CA PHE A 79 -3.90 7.68 -27.32
C PHE A 79 -3.68 6.61 -28.39
N THR A 80 -2.64 6.77 -29.22
CA THR A 80 -2.49 5.97 -30.45
C THR A 80 -1.77 4.64 -30.30
N LEU A 81 -1.23 4.35 -29.11
CA LEU A 81 -0.58 3.07 -28.81
C LEU A 81 -1.50 2.19 -27.96
N GLU A 82 -1.44 0.89 -28.23
CA GLU A 82 -2.04 -0.11 -27.34
C GLU A 82 -1.24 -0.20 -26.03
N LYS A 83 -1.93 -0.54 -24.91
CA LYS A 83 -1.32 -0.59 -23.57
C LYS A 83 -0.03 -1.43 -23.52
N GLU A 84 -0.03 -2.56 -24.21
CA GLU A 84 1.06 -3.53 -24.27
C GLU A 84 2.28 -3.00 -25.04
N GLU A 85 2.10 -2.02 -25.92
CA GLU A 85 3.16 -1.45 -26.73
C GLU A 85 3.91 -0.30 -26.02
N ILE A 86 3.27 0.40 -25.09
CA ILE A 86 3.78 1.66 -24.49
C ILE A 86 5.20 1.48 -23.95
N LEU A 87 5.42 0.48 -23.06
CA LEU A 87 6.74 0.25 -22.48
C LEU A 87 7.79 -0.11 -23.54
N SER A 88 7.44 -0.91 -24.54
CA SER A 88 8.38 -1.28 -25.61
C SER A 88 8.80 -0.08 -26.45
N ARG A 89 7.88 0.85 -26.71
CA ARG A 89 8.15 2.11 -27.42
C ARG A 89 8.97 3.11 -26.60
N LEU A 90 8.86 3.08 -25.28
CA LEU A 90 9.68 3.90 -24.37
C LEU A 90 11.11 3.35 -24.19
N GLN A 91 11.38 2.08 -24.47
CA GLN A 91 12.68 1.43 -24.26
C GLN A 91 13.89 2.15 -24.90
N PRO A 92 13.83 2.70 -26.14
CA PRO A 92 14.96 3.44 -26.71
C PRO A 92 15.35 4.68 -25.89
N MET A 93 14.33 5.40 -25.40
CA MET A 93 14.52 6.55 -24.50
C MET A 93 15.06 6.10 -23.14
N ALA A 94 14.51 5.05 -22.58
CA ALA A 94 14.96 4.49 -21.32
C ALA A 94 16.44 4.11 -21.36
N ARG A 95 16.88 3.48 -22.44
CA ARG A 95 18.31 3.14 -22.64
C ARG A 95 19.21 4.37 -22.79
N ARG A 96 18.76 5.39 -23.55
CA ARG A 96 19.52 6.63 -23.76
C ARG A 96 19.78 7.38 -22.45
N HIS A 97 18.77 7.43 -21.58
CA HIS A 97 18.78 8.21 -20.35
C HIS A 97 18.96 7.35 -19.08
N GLU A 98 19.23 6.06 -19.23
CA GLU A 98 19.37 5.12 -18.10
C GLU A 98 18.15 5.10 -17.18
N MET A 99 16.95 5.31 -17.76
CA MET A 99 15.70 5.38 -17.00
C MET A 99 15.27 3.99 -16.52
N GLN A 100 14.94 3.90 -15.24
CA GLN A 100 14.11 2.82 -14.71
C GLN A 100 12.67 3.30 -14.70
N MET A 101 11.79 2.52 -15.31
CA MET A 101 10.39 2.90 -15.53
C MET A 101 9.44 1.85 -15.01
N ARG A 102 8.33 2.30 -14.42
CA ARG A 102 7.17 1.48 -14.10
C ARG A 102 5.92 2.13 -14.67
N LEU A 103 5.14 1.35 -15.41
CA LEU A 103 3.90 1.78 -16.04
C LEU A 103 2.72 1.06 -15.37
N HIS A 104 1.70 1.82 -15.02
CA HIS A 104 0.47 1.34 -14.40
C HIS A 104 -0.74 1.92 -15.12
N PHE A 105 -1.88 1.22 -15.05
CA PHE A 105 -3.13 1.66 -15.64
C PHE A 105 -4.22 1.77 -14.58
N ALA A 106 -5.00 2.84 -14.60
CA ALA A 106 -6.07 3.07 -13.62
C ALA A 106 -7.13 1.96 -13.62
N SER A 107 -7.33 1.30 -14.78
CA SER A 107 -8.22 0.14 -14.91
C SER A 107 -7.72 -1.11 -14.16
N GLN A 108 -6.48 -1.16 -13.73
CA GLN A 108 -5.88 -2.27 -13.01
C GLN A 108 -5.78 -1.95 -11.53
N ARG A 109 -6.83 -2.27 -10.77
CA ARG A 109 -6.80 -2.12 -9.31
C ARG A 109 -5.80 -3.09 -8.69
N LYS A 110 -4.99 -2.59 -7.74
CA LYS A 110 -4.07 -3.45 -6.98
C LYS A 110 -4.87 -4.39 -6.07
N ARG A 111 -4.49 -5.66 -6.09
CA ARG A 111 -5.05 -6.69 -5.21
C ARG A 111 -4.20 -6.78 -3.95
N ILE A 112 -4.78 -6.46 -2.81
CA ILE A 112 -4.05 -6.44 -1.54
C ILE A 112 -4.52 -7.53 -0.58
N ALA A 113 -3.58 -8.11 0.17
CA ALA A 113 -3.87 -8.98 1.30
C ALA A 113 -3.63 -8.23 2.61
N LEU A 114 -4.61 -8.25 3.52
CA LEU A 114 -4.45 -7.67 4.85
C LEU A 114 -3.97 -8.73 5.82
N PHE A 115 -2.81 -8.48 6.45
CA PHE A 115 -2.24 -9.36 7.47
C PHE A 115 -2.48 -8.77 8.86
N VAL A 116 -3.07 -9.56 9.76
CA VAL A 116 -3.51 -9.10 11.08
C VAL A 116 -3.15 -10.10 12.19
N THR A 117 -3.08 -9.61 13.43
CA THR A 117 -2.92 -10.46 14.61
C THR A 117 -4.16 -10.38 15.51
N LYS A 118 -4.18 -9.48 16.53
CA LYS A 118 -5.29 -9.33 17.49
C LYS A 118 -5.85 -7.90 17.52
N GLU A 119 -5.01 -6.92 17.22
CA GLU A 119 -5.40 -5.51 17.19
C GLU A 119 -6.25 -5.23 15.95
N ASN A 120 -7.40 -4.62 16.16
CA ASN A 120 -8.44 -4.51 15.14
C ASN A 120 -8.58 -3.14 14.49
N HIS A 121 -8.01 -2.09 15.08
CA HIS A 121 -8.25 -0.70 14.69
C HIS A 121 -7.85 -0.39 13.24
N CYS A 122 -6.66 -0.83 12.80
CA CYS A 122 -6.22 -0.65 11.41
C CYS A 122 -7.08 -1.48 10.44
N LEU A 123 -7.43 -2.72 10.80
CA LEU A 123 -8.26 -3.56 9.97
C LEU A 123 -9.62 -2.93 9.71
N TYR A 124 -10.35 -2.51 10.77
CA TYR A 124 -11.66 -1.90 10.63
C TYR A 124 -11.62 -0.59 9.82
N ASP A 125 -10.61 0.25 10.03
CA ASP A 125 -10.46 1.50 9.28
C ASP A 125 -10.27 1.24 7.77
N LEU A 126 -9.37 0.30 7.42
CA LEU A 126 -9.13 -0.04 6.01
C LEU A 126 -10.35 -0.67 5.35
N LEU A 127 -11.07 -1.56 6.05
CA LEU A 127 -12.27 -2.21 5.52
C LEU A 127 -13.42 -1.21 5.34
N ALA A 128 -13.61 -0.29 6.30
CA ALA A 128 -14.62 0.76 6.19
C ALA A 128 -14.33 1.71 5.01
N ARG A 129 -13.08 2.12 4.81
CA ARG A 129 -12.65 2.94 3.66
C ARG A 129 -12.82 2.21 2.33
N HIS A 130 -12.54 0.91 2.31
CA HIS A 130 -12.74 0.08 1.12
C HIS A 130 -14.24 -0.02 0.77
N GLU A 131 -15.09 -0.29 1.76
CA GLU A 131 -16.55 -0.35 1.58
C GLU A 131 -17.13 1.00 1.12
N ALA A 132 -16.60 2.13 1.65
CA ALA A 132 -16.98 3.47 1.23
C ALA A 132 -16.47 3.86 -0.17
N GLY A 133 -15.57 3.07 -0.77
CA GLY A 133 -14.95 3.39 -2.06
C GLY A 133 -13.79 4.39 -1.97
N ASP A 134 -13.28 4.69 -0.79
CA ASP A 134 -12.17 5.64 -0.60
C ASP A 134 -10.79 5.03 -0.96
N LEU A 135 -10.68 3.70 -1.00
CA LEU A 135 -9.45 3.00 -1.37
C LEU A 135 -9.60 2.30 -2.73
N PRO A 136 -8.83 2.68 -3.75
CA PRO A 136 -8.92 2.11 -5.10
C PRO A 136 -8.17 0.76 -5.21
N VAL A 137 -8.53 -0.19 -4.35
CA VAL A 137 -7.91 -1.53 -4.29
C VAL A 137 -8.97 -2.62 -4.20
N ASP A 138 -8.60 -3.84 -4.55
CA ASP A 138 -9.36 -5.03 -4.23
C ASP A 138 -8.77 -5.71 -2.99
N ILE A 139 -9.61 -6.21 -2.08
CA ILE A 139 -9.17 -6.94 -0.88
C ILE A 139 -9.71 -8.37 -0.95
N PRO A 140 -9.04 -9.28 -1.67
CA PRO A 140 -9.53 -10.66 -1.85
C PRO A 140 -9.50 -11.50 -0.60
N LEU A 141 -8.59 -11.20 0.35
CA LEU A 141 -8.40 -12.02 1.54
C LEU A 141 -7.74 -11.28 2.71
N ILE A 142 -7.99 -11.82 3.90
CA ILE A 142 -7.32 -11.46 5.15
C ILE A 142 -6.55 -12.69 5.65
N VAL A 143 -5.29 -12.51 6.02
CA VAL A 143 -4.44 -13.52 6.65
C VAL A 143 -4.23 -13.16 8.11
N ALA A 144 -4.36 -14.13 9.00
CA ALA A 144 -4.16 -13.92 10.43
C ALA A 144 -3.45 -15.10 11.10
N ASN A 145 -2.62 -14.81 12.12
CA ASN A 145 -2.02 -15.84 12.97
C ASN A 145 -2.87 -16.16 14.22
N HIS A 146 -3.99 -15.48 14.41
CA HIS A 146 -5.01 -15.73 15.42
C HIS A 146 -6.40 -15.62 14.83
N ASP A 147 -7.36 -16.35 15.37
CA ASP A 147 -8.74 -16.38 14.88
C ASP A 147 -9.61 -15.19 15.36
N THR A 148 -9.07 -14.36 16.22
CA THR A 148 -9.78 -13.27 16.93
C THR A 148 -10.53 -12.32 16.00
N LEU A 149 -10.00 -12.04 14.81
CA LEU A 149 -10.56 -11.05 13.88
C LEU A 149 -11.41 -11.66 12.76
N ARG A 150 -11.68 -12.98 12.78
CA ARG A 150 -12.58 -13.64 11.83
C ARG A 150 -13.96 -12.98 11.76
N PRO A 151 -14.63 -12.61 12.89
CA PRO A 151 -15.94 -11.94 12.83
C PRO A 151 -15.91 -10.59 12.11
N ALA A 152 -14.76 -9.91 12.13
CA ALA A 152 -14.58 -8.66 11.37
C ALA A 152 -14.56 -8.95 9.86
N ALA A 153 -13.76 -9.92 9.42
CA ALA A 153 -13.70 -10.33 8.01
C ALA A 153 -15.07 -10.79 7.47
N GLU A 154 -15.78 -11.61 8.24
CA GLU A 154 -17.11 -12.12 7.88
C GLU A 154 -18.14 -10.99 7.73
N ARG A 155 -18.09 -9.95 8.59
CA ARG A 155 -18.97 -8.78 8.49
C ARG A 155 -18.83 -8.04 7.16
N PHE A 156 -17.60 -7.95 6.63
CA PHE A 156 -17.31 -7.30 5.36
C PHE A 156 -17.29 -8.28 4.17
N GLY A 157 -17.65 -9.56 4.39
CA GLY A 157 -17.72 -10.57 3.34
C GLY A 157 -16.37 -10.95 2.72
N ILE A 158 -15.25 -10.73 3.45
CA ILE A 158 -13.91 -10.99 2.94
C ILE A 158 -13.40 -12.36 3.47
N PRO A 159 -12.87 -13.23 2.61
CA PRO A 159 -12.27 -14.51 3.00
C PRO A 159 -11.18 -14.34 4.07
N PHE A 160 -11.27 -15.14 5.14
CA PHE A 160 -10.34 -15.11 6.26
C PHE A 160 -9.55 -16.42 6.36
N HIS A 161 -8.23 -16.31 6.26
CA HIS A 161 -7.31 -17.43 6.31
C HIS A 161 -6.50 -17.40 7.61
N HIS A 162 -6.70 -18.45 8.45
CA HIS A 162 -6.02 -18.59 9.71
C HIS A 162 -4.78 -19.48 9.55
N PHE A 163 -3.61 -18.90 9.80
CA PHE A 163 -2.30 -19.56 9.82
C PHE A 163 -1.71 -19.47 11.23
N PRO A 164 -1.97 -20.45 12.12
CA PRO A 164 -1.43 -20.41 13.47
C PRO A 164 0.08 -20.57 13.46
N ILE A 165 0.79 -19.54 13.91
CA ILE A 165 2.26 -19.48 13.87
C ILE A 165 2.83 -19.78 15.25
N THR A 166 3.75 -20.77 15.30
CA THR A 166 4.65 -21.06 16.42
C THR A 166 6.10 -20.84 15.97
N LYS A 167 7.04 -20.95 16.90
CA LYS A 167 8.48 -20.88 16.55
C LYS A 167 8.91 -21.99 15.59
N GLU A 168 8.32 -23.16 15.74
CA GLU A 168 8.68 -24.40 15.04
C GLU A 168 8.11 -24.43 13.61
N ASN A 169 6.89 -23.92 13.41
CA ASN A 169 6.19 -24.03 12.13
C ASN A 169 6.20 -22.75 11.28
N LYS A 170 6.84 -21.68 11.75
CA LYS A 170 6.78 -20.35 11.11
C LYS A 170 7.13 -20.38 9.62
N LEU A 171 8.23 -21.00 9.26
CA LEU A 171 8.69 -21.06 7.87
C LEU A 171 7.73 -21.84 6.96
N GLU A 172 7.14 -22.93 7.47
CA GLU A 172 6.13 -23.71 6.76
C GLU A 172 4.86 -22.88 6.53
N GLN A 173 4.38 -22.21 7.58
CA GLN A 173 3.19 -21.36 7.48
C GLN A 173 3.40 -20.18 6.52
N GLU A 174 4.57 -19.54 6.55
CA GLU A 174 4.88 -18.46 5.60
C GLU A 174 5.01 -18.98 4.15
N ALA A 175 5.57 -20.16 3.93
CA ALA A 175 5.58 -20.79 2.60
C ALA A 175 4.15 -21.02 2.07
N ALA A 176 3.26 -21.55 2.92
CA ALA A 176 1.85 -21.73 2.56
C ALA A 176 1.14 -20.38 2.31
N GLN A 177 1.45 -19.33 3.09
CA GLN A 177 0.95 -17.97 2.84
C GLN A 177 1.42 -17.45 1.47
N ILE A 178 2.70 -17.59 1.11
CA ILE A 178 3.24 -17.16 -0.19
C ILE A 178 2.50 -17.85 -1.34
N GLU A 179 2.26 -19.16 -1.25
CA GLU A 179 1.53 -19.91 -2.27
C GLU A 179 0.07 -19.43 -2.40
N LEU A 180 -0.60 -19.16 -1.27
CA LEU A 180 -1.93 -18.57 -1.27
C LEU A 180 -1.93 -17.19 -1.95
N LEU A 181 -1.00 -16.31 -1.60
CA LEU A 181 -0.91 -14.97 -2.16
C LEU A 181 -0.67 -14.99 -3.67
N LYS A 182 0.20 -15.87 -4.16
CA LYS A 182 0.44 -16.08 -5.60
C LYS A 182 -0.81 -16.59 -6.31
N LYS A 183 -1.48 -17.61 -5.74
CA LYS A 183 -2.72 -18.19 -6.29
C LYS A 183 -3.80 -17.12 -6.44
N GLU A 184 -3.95 -16.27 -5.44
CA GLU A 184 -4.93 -15.18 -5.43
C GLU A 184 -4.45 -13.92 -6.16
N ARG A 185 -3.28 -13.96 -6.81
CA ARG A 185 -2.68 -12.85 -7.57
C ARG A 185 -2.62 -11.57 -6.75
N ILE A 186 -2.09 -11.68 -5.53
CA ILE A 186 -1.90 -10.53 -4.65
C ILE A 186 -0.70 -9.72 -5.14
N ASP A 187 -0.90 -8.42 -5.30
CA ASP A 187 0.16 -7.48 -5.68
C ASP A 187 0.88 -6.93 -4.45
N THR A 188 0.14 -6.73 -3.35
CA THR A 188 0.66 -6.04 -2.17
C THR A 188 0.16 -6.68 -0.88
N VAL A 189 1.05 -6.81 0.08
CA VAL A 189 0.74 -7.25 1.46
C VAL A 189 0.74 -6.04 2.38
N VAL A 190 -0.31 -5.90 3.20
CA VAL A 190 -0.43 -4.81 4.17
C VAL A 190 -0.45 -5.40 5.58
N LEU A 191 0.59 -5.14 6.33
CA LEU A 191 0.73 -5.57 7.73
C LEU A 191 -0.03 -4.62 8.64
N ALA A 192 -1.33 -4.85 8.80
CA ALA A 192 -2.23 -4.07 9.65
C ALA A 192 -2.14 -4.55 11.11
N ARG A 193 -1.05 -4.22 11.80
CA ARG A 193 -0.70 -4.72 13.14
C ARG A 193 -0.46 -6.23 13.15
N TYR A 194 0.23 -6.74 12.14
CA TYR A 194 0.69 -8.11 12.09
C TYR A 194 1.99 -8.27 12.89
N MET A 195 1.86 -8.81 14.11
CA MET A 195 2.94 -8.86 15.11
C MET A 195 3.87 -10.06 14.90
N GLN A 196 4.28 -10.29 13.63
CA GLN A 196 5.25 -11.32 13.25
C GLN A 196 6.35 -10.68 12.39
N ILE A 197 7.59 -11.04 12.64
CA ILE A 197 8.71 -10.65 11.78
C ILE A 197 8.58 -11.44 10.48
N ILE A 198 8.59 -10.74 9.36
CA ILE A 198 8.46 -11.33 8.02
C ILE A 198 9.78 -11.99 7.60
N SER A 199 9.71 -13.20 7.03
CA SER A 199 10.90 -13.91 6.58
C SER A 199 11.52 -13.32 5.30
N PRO A 200 12.82 -13.57 5.06
CA PRO A 200 13.47 -13.17 3.81
C PRO A 200 12.79 -13.75 2.56
N ALA A 201 12.19 -14.95 2.66
CA ALA A 201 11.47 -15.57 1.55
C ALA A 201 10.20 -14.79 1.18
N MET A 202 9.43 -14.33 2.15
CA MET A 202 8.25 -13.49 1.91
C MET A 202 8.66 -12.14 1.34
N ILE A 203 9.72 -11.51 1.87
CA ILE A 203 10.24 -10.22 1.37
C ILE A 203 10.69 -10.36 -0.09
N ALA A 204 11.40 -11.44 -0.42
CA ALA A 204 11.85 -11.71 -1.79
C ALA A 204 10.68 -11.99 -2.76
N ALA A 205 9.58 -12.56 -2.27
CA ALA A 205 8.38 -12.79 -3.07
C ALA A 205 7.60 -11.50 -3.38
N PHE A 206 7.71 -10.47 -2.53
CA PHE A 206 6.99 -9.20 -2.63
C PHE A 206 7.93 -7.99 -2.42
N PRO A 207 8.97 -7.80 -3.27
CA PRO A 207 9.98 -6.75 -3.08
C PRO A 207 9.35 -5.35 -3.22
N ASN A 208 9.46 -4.52 -2.18
CA ASN A 208 8.82 -3.20 -2.08
C ASN A 208 7.28 -3.24 -2.24
N GLN A 209 6.66 -4.36 -1.89
CA GLN A 209 5.21 -4.58 -1.95
C GLN A 209 4.63 -5.04 -0.61
N ILE A 210 5.41 -4.95 0.47
CA ILE A 210 4.92 -5.23 1.82
C ILE A 210 4.94 -3.92 2.60
N LEU A 211 3.75 -3.37 2.92
CA LEU A 211 3.58 -2.18 3.73
C LEU A 211 3.41 -2.58 5.19
N ASN A 212 4.12 -1.92 6.09
CA ASN A 212 3.95 -2.09 7.54
C ASN A 212 3.50 -0.80 8.20
N ILE A 213 2.74 -0.91 9.28
CA ILE A 213 2.51 0.17 10.25
C ILE A 213 3.30 -0.10 11.52
N HIS A 214 4.22 0.79 11.83
CA HIS A 214 4.98 0.78 13.06
C HIS A 214 4.46 1.86 14.03
N HIS A 215 4.25 1.49 15.27
CA HIS A 215 3.58 2.31 16.29
C HIS A 215 4.53 3.26 17.04
N SER A 216 5.54 3.79 16.33
CA SER A 216 6.38 4.90 16.79
C SER A 216 6.85 5.77 15.62
N PHE A 217 7.39 6.94 15.93
CA PHE A 217 8.04 7.80 14.97
C PHE A 217 9.48 7.31 14.77
N LEU A 218 9.68 6.43 13.78
CA LEU A 218 11.00 5.89 13.48
C LEU A 218 12.01 7.00 13.14
N PRO A 219 13.26 6.88 13.61
CA PRO A 219 13.88 5.73 14.30
C PRO A 219 13.75 5.75 15.84
N ALA A 220 12.84 6.56 16.41
CA ALA A 220 12.65 6.64 17.86
C ALA A 220 11.79 5.50 18.42
N PHE A 221 12.09 5.07 19.66
CA PHE A 221 11.33 4.08 20.44
C PHE A 221 11.15 2.74 19.72
N VAL A 222 12.23 2.21 19.16
CA VAL A 222 12.27 0.88 18.56
C VAL A 222 12.05 -0.19 19.63
N GLY A 223 11.29 -1.25 19.30
CA GLY A 223 11.08 -2.41 20.16
C GLY A 223 9.69 -2.44 20.83
N ALA A 224 9.60 -3.19 21.95
CA ALA A 224 8.32 -3.48 22.59
C ALA A 224 7.80 -2.32 23.46
N LYS A 225 6.47 -2.12 23.48
CA LYS A 225 5.76 -1.17 24.34
C LYS A 225 6.20 0.31 24.19
N PRO A 226 6.28 0.87 22.95
CA PRO A 226 6.79 2.23 22.74
C PRO A 226 6.00 3.30 23.50
N TYR A 227 4.69 3.18 23.66
CA TYR A 227 3.87 4.13 24.43
C TYR A 227 4.24 4.15 25.92
N HIS A 228 4.64 3.02 26.51
CA HIS A 228 5.13 2.99 27.89
C HIS A 228 6.48 3.69 28.02
N GLN A 229 7.37 3.46 27.04
CA GLN A 229 8.68 4.14 26.99
C GLN A 229 8.51 5.65 26.79
N ALA A 230 7.62 6.05 25.87
CA ALA A 230 7.30 7.44 25.59
C ALA A 230 6.75 8.17 26.83
N HIS A 231 5.79 7.55 27.53
CA HIS A 231 5.23 8.09 28.76
C HIS A 231 6.29 8.21 29.88
N ALA A 232 7.07 7.15 30.13
CA ALA A 232 8.13 7.16 31.12
C ALA A 232 9.20 8.24 30.84
N ARG A 233 9.48 8.52 29.54
CA ARG A 233 10.40 9.57 29.11
C ARG A 233 9.81 10.97 29.19
N GLY A 234 8.49 11.11 29.33
CA GLY A 234 7.80 12.40 29.37
C GLY A 234 7.83 13.15 28.03
N VAL A 235 7.68 12.42 26.92
CA VAL A 235 7.66 13.02 25.57
C VAL A 235 6.50 13.99 25.40
N LYS A 236 6.58 14.88 24.42
CA LYS A 236 5.54 15.86 24.09
C LYS A 236 4.82 15.54 22.78
N ILE A 237 5.31 14.53 22.06
CA ILE A 237 4.70 13.99 20.86
C ILE A 237 4.86 12.48 20.85
N ILE A 238 3.87 11.79 20.28
CA ILE A 238 3.96 10.38 19.86
C ILE A 238 3.79 10.35 18.35
N GLY A 239 4.21 9.26 17.70
CA GLY A 239 4.14 9.14 16.25
C GLY A 239 3.83 7.73 15.80
N ALA A 240 3.54 7.62 14.51
CA ALA A 240 3.43 6.35 13.78
C ALA A 240 4.14 6.46 12.43
N THR A 241 4.63 5.33 11.93
CA THR A 241 5.37 5.25 10.67
C THR A 241 4.82 4.12 9.82
N SER A 242 4.46 4.41 8.57
CA SER A 242 4.26 3.39 7.55
C SER A 242 5.46 3.35 6.61
N HIS A 243 5.99 2.14 6.39
CA HIS A 243 7.20 1.91 5.59
C HIS A 243 7.08 0.60 4.80
N TYR A 244 7.87 0.44 3.77
CA TYR A 244 8.05 -0.85 3.12
C TYR A 244 8.92 -1.76 3.99
N VAL A 245 8.58 -3.04 4.02
CA VAL A 245 9.35 -4.04 4.77
C VAL A 245 10.59 -4.45 3.98
N THR A 246 11.74 -4.44 4.66
CA THR A 246 13.03 -4.94 4.17
C THR A 246 13.56 -6.03 5.09
N ALA A 247 14.75 -6.55 4.78
CA ALA A 247 15.39 -7.56 5.62
C ALA A 247 15.77 -7.02 7.01
N ASP A 248 16.08 -5.72 7.09
CA ASP A 248 16.38 -5.03 8.33
C ASP A 248 15.08 -4.58 8.99
N LEU A 249 14.88 -5.00 10.24
CA LEU A 249 13.63 -4.80 10.97
C LEU A 249 13.38 -3.31 11.21
N ASP A 250 12.22 -2.84 10.76
CA ASP A 250 11.74 -1.45 10.89
C ASP A 250 12.67 -0.38 10.26
N GLU A 251 13.59 -0.78 9.37
CA GLU A 251 14.56 0.11 8.69
C GLU A 251 14.25 0.33 7.20
N GLY A 252 13.13 -0.18 6.71
CA GLY A 252 12.76 -0.03 5.30
C GLY A 252 12.31 1.37 4.90
N PRO A 253 12.20 1.65 3.58
CA PRO A 253 11.85 2.96 3.05
C PRO A 253 10.53 3.48 3.61
N ILE A 254 10.57 4.65 4.23
CA ILE A 254 9.41 5.28 4.88
C ILE A 254 8.47 5.86 3.81
N ILE A 255 7.17 5.53 3.90
CA ILE A 255 6.13 6.04 3.01
C ILE A 255 5.47 7.27 3.63
N HIS A 256 5.05 7.14 4.89
CA HIS A 256 4.37 8.21 5.62
C HIS A 256 4.64 8.13 7.11
N GLN A 257 4.76 9.31 7.70
CA GLN A 257 4.86 9.49 9.16
C GLN A 257 3.96 10.63 9.59
N ASP A 258 3.39 10.49 10.76
CA ASP A 258 2.65 11.57 11.39
C ASP A 258 2.84 11.54 12.91
N VAL A 259 2.51 12.64 13.58
CA VAL A 259 2.71 12.82 15.01
C VAL A 259 1.48 13.44 15.67
N MET A 260 1.29 13.13 16.93
CA MET A 260 0.25 13.71 17.77
C MET A 260 0.86 14.30 19.05
N ARG A 261 0.39 15.47 19.46
CA ARG A 261 0.80 16.09 20.73
C ARG A 261 0.20 15.34 21.91
N VAL A 262 1.03 15.18 22.95
CA VAL A 262 0.64 14.63 24.25
C VAL A 262 1.11 15.53 25.38
N SER A 263 0.46 15.46 26.53
CA SER A 263 0.74 16.27 27.70
C SER A 263 1.18 15.41 28.89
N HIS A 264 1.48 16.06 30.02
CA HIS A 264 1.78 15.38 31.26
C HIS A 264 0.50 14.82 31.96
N GLU A 265 -0.67 15.22 31.51
CA GLU A 265 -1.97 14.73 31.99
C GLU A 265 -2.36 13.40 31.32
N ASP A 266 -1.79 13.10 30.15
CA ASP A 266 -2.11 11.88 29.41
C ASP A 266 -1.49 10.65 30.08
N THR A 267 -2.31 9.67 30.38
CA THR A 267 -1.89 8.36 30.88
C THR A 267 -1.31 7.48 29.75
N VAL A 268 -0.66 6.37 30.11
CA VAL A 268 -0.24 5.36 29.11
C VAL A 268 -1.43 4.87 28.27
N GLN A 269 -2.61 4.75 28.87
CA GLN A 269 -3.83 4.32 28.17
C GLN A 269 -4.30 5.37 27.16
N ASP A 270 -4.16 6.66 27.49
CA ASP A 270 -4.46 7.75 26.55
C ASP A 270 -3.46 7.73 25.38
N LEU A 271 -2.16 7.56 25.66
CA LEU A 271 -1.15 7.43 24.60
C LEU A 271 -1.45 6.25 23.66
N VAL A 272 -1.87 5.10 24.21
CA VAL A 272 -2.27 3.94 23.39
C VAL A 272 -3.50 4.26 22.53
N ARG A 273 -4.52 4.94 23.09
CA ARG A 273 -5.74 5.33 22.36
C ARG A 273 -5.40 6.30 21.22
N LEU A 274 -4.68 7.36 21.52
CA LEU A 274 -4.22 8.36 20.54
C LEU A 274 -3.34 7.74 19.46
N GLY A 275 -2.44 6.84 19.88
CA GLY A 275 -1.57 6.13 18.96
C GLY A 275 -2.33 5.23 17.99
N ARG A 276 -3.39 4.52 18.44
CA ARG A 276 -4.25 3.73 17.54
C ARG A 276 -4.95 4.60 16.49
N ASP A 277 -5.39 5.81 16.87
CA ASP A 277 -6.01 6.73 15.93
C ASP A 277 -5.00 7.19 14.86
N LEU A 278 -3.78 7.48 15.30
CA LEU A 278 -2.69 7.87 14.41
C LEU A 278 -2.27 6.74 13.47
N GLU A 279 -2.11 5.52 13.99
CA GLU A 279 -1.77 4.33 13.21
C GLU A 279 -2.75 4.08 12.06
N LYS A 280 -4.07 4.23 12.30
CA LYS A 280 -5.11 4.11 11.27
C LYS A 280 -4.88 5.11 10.14
N THR A 281 -4.71 6.37 10.48
CA THR A 281 -4.55 7.46 9.51
C THR A 281 -3.27 7.30 8.69
N VAL A 282 -2.15 7.00 9.36
CA VAL A 282 -0.84 6.84 8.70
C VAL A 282 -0.85 5.65 7.75
N LEU A 283 -1.39 4.49 8.16
CA LEU A 283 -1.46 3.31 7.30
C LEU A 283 -2.39 3.53 6.09
N ALA A 284 -3.58 4.09 6.33
CA ALA A 284 -4.54 4.33 5.27
C ALA A 284 -3.99 5.31 4.21
N LYS A 285 -3.31 6.38 4.64
CA LYS A 285 -2.72 7.36 3.73
C LYS A 285 -1.55 6.76 2.94
N ALA A 286 -0.67 6.00 3.59
CA ALA A 286 0.42 5.30 2.91
C ALA A 286 -0.09 4.31 1.87
N LEU A 287 -1.13 3.54 2.21
CA LEU A 287 -1.76 2.61 1.28
C LEU A 287 -2.44 3.33 0.12
N TRP A 288 -3.10 4.46 0.38
CA TRP A 288 -3.75 5.27 -0.67
C TRP A 288 -2.74 5.77 -1.70
N TRP A 289 -1.59 6.32 -1.27
CA TRP A 289 -0.52 6.73 -2.19
C TRP A 289 0.08 5.55 -2.96
N HIS A 290 0.32 4.43 -2.26
CA HIS A 290 0.83 3.22 -2.89
C HIS A 290 -0.14 2.70 -3.96
N ALA A 291 -1.44 2.66 -3.66
CA ALA A 291 -2.47 2.18 -4.58
C ALA A 291 -2.59 3.02 -5.86
N ARG A 292 -2.29 4.31 -5.77
CA ARG A 292 -2.35 5.28 -6.88
C ARG A 292 -1.03 5.48 -7.61
N ASP A 293 -0.02 4.65 -7.33
CA ASP A 293 1.30 4.77 -7.93
C ASP A 293 1.93 6.17 -7.73
N GLN A 294 1.77 6.70 -6.49
CA GLN A 294 2.33 7.98 -6.06
C GLN A 294 3.62 7.80 -5.26
N VAL A 295 4.10 6.56 -5.06
CA VAL A 295 5.31 6.27 -4.29
C VAL A 295 6.36 5.62 -5.19
N LEU A 296 7.51 6.26 -5.29
CA LEU A 296 8.69 5.71 -5.94
C LEU A 296 9.74 5.40 -4.87
N VAL A 297 10.18 4.13 -4.84
CA VAL A 297 11.28 3.71 -3.95
C VAL A 297 12.60 3.89 -4.67
N PHE A 298 13.52 4.58 -4.01
CA PHE A 298 14.88 4.77 -4.49
C PHE A 298 15.88 4.50 -3.36
N ARG A 299 16.66 3.43 -3.49
CA ARG A 299 17.53 2.93 -2.41
C ARG A 299 16.69 2.66 -1.15
N ASN A 300 17.04 3.27 -0.01
CA ASN A 300 16.28 3.17 1.24
C ASN A 300 15.43 4.42 1.55
N LYS A 301 14.94 5.10 0.53
CA LYS A 301 14.06 6.27 0.64
C LYS A 301 12.86 6.13 -0.29
N THR A 302 11.83 6.92 -0.05
CA THR A 302 10.72 7.12 -1.00
C THR A 302 10.69 8.55 -1.50
N VAL A 303 10.27 8.71 -2.75
CA VAL A 303 9.74 9.96 -3.28
C VAL A 303 8.22 9.79 -3.38
N VAL A 304 7.48 10.65 -2.69
CA VAL A 304 6.01 10.64 -2.69
C VAL A 304 5.52 11.82 -3.50
N PHE A 305 4.72 11.54 -4.51
CA PHE A 305 4.08 12.51 -5.39
C PHE A 305 2.63 12.71 -4.91
N ASP A 306 2.40 13.65 -4.01
CA ASP A 306 1.11 13.93 -3.35
C ASP A 306 0.39 15.19 -3.86
#